data_2583447c6e3a70727d525b285ce7339c
#
_entry.id   2583447c6e3a70727d525b285ce7339c
#
_cell.length_a   1.000
_cell.length_b   1.000
_cell.length_c   1.000
_cell.angle_alpha   90.00
_cell.angle_beta   90.00
_cell.angle_gamma   90.00
#
_symmetry.space_group_name_H-M   'P 1'
#
loop_
_entity.id
_entity.type
_entity.pdbx_description
1 polymer ?
#
loop_
_entity_poly.entity_id
_entity_poly.type
_entity_poly.pdbx_seq_one_letter_code
_entity_poly.pdbx_strand_id
1 'polypeptide(L)'
;MITGLAEEFPPDAVERELPDPESARRLIAERRPDVPHLLRRRRALYQGAYGDGAQAYLDRAENAVLLALARLGLRHGTFGNDFHDYHNEDHALEILDRRLGRVLGQIGVQALPGSDWLALSLFATCHDLRQREDQRFRHGIGSNEAASMAETHRILVAAGFDPSSDRELFVAMEVTIAGSTFDASPRAPSFNPAEAVHTGGPLAPHLDAALDQAMPGWRADAAALRAVTLALIASDLDTANVGERFTEFAASAARLAAEREMRCHRPLASADSGPPVLKFLTDGQERYFFELHRFCSDIGAAAFAPGKDGNASRVRTLARLLRERFGDARDCTGEQVLEAHLKLAEAA
;
A
#
# COMPACT_ATOMS: atom_id res chain seq x y z
N MET A 1 -7.07 -9.76 -17.46
CA MET A 1 -7.98 -9.77 -16.29
C MET A 1 -7.85 -11.10 -15.58
N ILE A 2 -7.71 -11.07 -14.27
CA ILE A 2 -7.73 -12.30 -13.46
C ILE A 2 -9.21 -12.72 -13.40
N THR A 3 -9.58 -13.68 -14.27
CA THR A 3 -10.95 -14.19 -14.37
C THR A 3 -11.37 -14.88 -13.07
N GLY A 4 -12.58 -14.65 -12.62
CA GLY A 4 -13.17 -15.32 -11.45
C GLY A 4 -13.03 -14.59 -10.10
N LEU A 5 -12.24 -13.51 -10.00
CA LEU A 5 -12.10 -12.77 -8.73
C LEU A 5 -13.43 -12.17 -8.22
N ALA A 6 -14.29 -11.71 -9.12
CA ALA A 6 -15.58 -11.14 -8.72
C ALA A 6 -16.50 -12.17 -8.05
N GLU A 7 -16.44 -13.45 -8.46
CA GLU A 7 -17.20 -14.53 -7.86
C GLU A 7 -16.57 -15.01 -6.55
N GLU A 8 -15.24 -15.06 -6.49
CA GLU A 8 -14.48 -15.45 -5.29
C GLU A 8 -14.58 -14.41 -4.18
N PHE A 9 -14.59 -13.11 -4.52
CA PHE A 9 -14.67 -11.98 -3.59
C PHE A 9 -15.92 -11.12 -3.87
N PRO A 10 -17.13 -11.58 -3.45
CA PRO A 10 -18.35 -10.84 -3.65
C PRO A 10 -18.40 -9.55 -2.82
N PRO A 11 -19.29 -8.59 -3.16
CA PRO A 11 -19.49 -7.37 -2.39
C PRO A 11 -19.80 -7.65 -0.92
N ASP A 12 -19.05 -7.03 -0.01
CA ASP A 12 -19.23 -7.13 1.43
C ASP A 12 -20.29 -6.15 1.97
N ALA A 13 -20.41 -6.02 3.30
CA ALA A 13 -21.36 -5.12 3.93
C ALA A 13 -21.03 -3.65 3.65
N VAL A 14 -19.72 -3.29 3.65
CA VAL A 14 -19.25 -1.92 3.40
C VAL A 14 -19.55 -1.49 1.96
N GLU A 15 -19.34 -2.37 0.99
CA GLU A 15 -19.69 -2.09 -0.41
C GLU A 15 -21.17 -1.86 -0.62
N ARG A 16 -22.02 -2.59 0.12
CA ARG A 16 -23.50 -2.42 0.08
C ARG A 16 -23.95 -1.13 0.76
N GLU A 17 -23.24 -0.71 1.83
CA GLU A 17 -23.55 0.53 2.57
C GLU A 17 -23.09 1.78 1.78
N LEU A 18 -21.97 1.68 1.08
CA LEU A 18 -21.39 2.74 0.24
C LEU A 18 -21.33 2.29 -1.23
N PRO A 19 -22.48 2.25 -1.93
CA PRO A 19 -22.54 1.69 -3.28
C PRO A 19 -21.98 2.64 -4.37
N ASP A 20 -21.93 3.95 -4.12
CA ASP A 20 -21.68 4.96 -5.12
C ASP A 20 -20.84 6.16 -4.61
N PRO A 21 -20.23 6.95 -5.52
CA PRO A 21 -19.41 8.10 -5.16
C PRO A 21 -20.16 9.23 -4.44
N GLU A 22 -21.49 9.34 -4.57
CA GLU A 22 -22.25 10.40 -3.92
C GLU A 22 -22.38 10.12 -2.43
N SER A 23 -22.71 8.89 -2.04
CA SER A 23 -22.74 8.45 -0.64
C SER A 23 -21.36 8.60 0.01
N ALA A 24 -20.29 8.22 -0.71
CA ALA A 24 -18.91 8.40 -0.25
C ALA A 24 -18.54 9.86 -0.04
N ARG A 25 -18.92 10.75 -0.96
CA ARG A 25 -18.65 12.19 -0.86
C ARG A 25 -19.28 12.80 0.38
N ARG A 26 -20.53 12.41 0.72
CA ARG A 26 -21.20 12.87 1.94
C ARG A 26 -20.46 12.42 3.20
N LEU A 27 -20.10 11.15 3.27
CA LEU A 27 -19.36 10.59 4.42
C LEU A 27 -17.99 11.26 4.59
N ILE A 28 -17.21 11.38 3.51
CA ILE A 28 -15.90 12.04 3.52
C ILE A 28 -16.03 13.52 3.93
N ALA A 29 -17.00 14.27 3.41
CA ALA A 29 -17.19 15.67 3.78
C ALA A 29 -17.50 15.85 5.27
N GLU A 30 -18.21 14.89 5.87
CA GLU A 30 -18.53 14.90 7.31
C GLU A 30 -17.33 14.47 8.16
N ARG A 31 -16.64 13.38 7.80
CA ARG A 31 -15.65 12.72 8.65
C ARG A 31 -14.21 13.15 8.38
N ARG A 32 -13.89 13.56 7.15
CA ARG A 32 -12.55 13.95 6.67
C ARG A 32 -12.61 15.21 5.82
N PRO A 33 -12.93 16.38 6.41
CA PRO A 33 -13.04 17.64 5.67
C PRO A 33 -11.70 18.08 5.02
N ASP A 34 -10.57 17.52 5.43
CA ASP A 34 -9.24 17.69 4.83
C ASP A 34 -9.14 17.07 3.42
N VAL A 35 -9.81 15.93 3.17
CA VAL A 35 -9.73 15.21 1.89
C VAL A 35 -10.25 16.03 0.69
N PRO A 36 -11.43 16.71 0.74
CA PRO A 36 -11.85 17.60 -0.34
C PRO A 36 -10.85 18.74 -0.63
N HIS A 37 -10.14 19.21 0.38
CA HIS A 37 -9.08 20.21 0.22
C HIS A 37 -7.87 19.64 -0.54
N LEU A 38 -7.43 18.44 -0.15
CA LEU A 38 -6.38 17.70 -0.81
C LEU A 38 -6.72 17.48 -2.29
N LEU A 39 -7.91 16.99 -2.60
CA LEU A 39 -8.32 16.70 -3.97
C LEU A 39 -8.37 17.97 -4.83
N ARG A 40 -8.88 19.09 -4.30
CA ARG A 40 -8.84 20.37 -5.04
C ARG A 40 -7.42 20.83 -5.37
N ARG A 41 -6.47 20.70 -4.44
CA ARG A 41 -5.05 21.01 -4.69
C ARG A 41 -4.45 20.11 -5.75
N ARG A 42 -4.72 18.81 -5.69
CA ARG A 42 -4.26 17.83 -6.69
C ARG A 42 -4.87 18.08 -8.08
N ARG A 43 -6.16 18.41 -8.13
CA ARG A 43 -6.84 18.82 -9.37
C ARG A 43 -6.16 20.01 -10.03
N ALA A 44 -5.86 21.06 -9.26
CA ALA A 44 -5.18 22.24 -9.79
C ALA A 44 -3.79 21.90 -10.35
N LEU A 45 -3.03 21.02 -9.68
CA LEU A 45 -1.74 20.53 -10.17
C LEU A 45 -1.90 19.74 -11.48
N TYR A 46 -2.89 18.84 -11.55
CA TYR A 46 -3.19 18.05 -12.74
C TYR A 46 -3.57 18.94 -13.94
N GLN A 47 -4.51 19.86 -13.73
CA GLN A 47 -4.97 20.79 -14.78
C GLN A 47 -3.84 21.72 -15.24
N GLY A 48 -3.01 22.19 -14.32
CA GLY A 48 -1.83 22.99 -14.66
C GLY A 48 -0.80 22.24 -15.50
N ALA A 49 -0.67 20.92 -15.34
CA ALA A 49 0.27 20.09 -16.07
C ALA A 49 -0.27 19.58 -17.42
N TYR A 50 -1.55 19.20 -17.48
CA TYR A 50 -2.13 18.47 -18.61
C TYR A 50 -3.29 19.22 -19.30
N GLY A 51 -3.70 20.37 -18.76
CA GLY A 51 -4.82 21.17 -19.28
C GLY A 51 -6.20 20.55 -18.94
N ASP A 52 -7.24 21.15 -19.48
CA ASP A 52 -8.64 20.80 -19.17
C ASP A 52 -9.21 19.69 -20.09
N GLY A 53 -8.44 19.21 -21.07
CA GLY A 53 -8.93 18.25 -22.08
C GLY A 53 -9.36 16.89 -21.52
N ALA A 54 -8.90 16.52 -20.32
CA ALA A 54 -9.20 15.26 -19.64
C ALA A 54 -10.16 15.41 -18.45
N GLN A 55 -10.93 16.51 -18.37
CA GLN A 55 -11.77 16.83 -17.21
C GLN A 55 -12.73 15.69 -16.81
N ALA A 56 -13.45 15.12 -17.77
CA ALA A 56 -14.39 14.02 -17.50
C ALA A 56 -13.69 12.75 -16.95
N TYR A 57 -12.47 12.49 -17.40
CA TYR A 57 -11.67 11.38 -16.90
C TYR A 57 -11.18 11.66 -15.47
N LEU A 58 -10.71 12.88 -15.19
CA LEU A 58 -10.31 13.33 -13.87
C LEU A 58 -11.48 13.27 -12.87
N ASP A 59 -12.68 13.71 -13.28
CA ASP A 59 -13.88 13.67 -12.43
C ASP A 59 -14.24 12.22 -12.03
N ARG A 60 -14.19 11.29 -12.99
CA ARG A 60 -14.40 9.86 -12.69
C ARG A 60 -13.31 9.29 -11.76
N ALA A 61 -12.05 9.64 -11.98
CA ALA A 61 -10.94 9.18 -11.15
C ALA A 61 -11.07 9.71 -9.71
N GLU A 62 -11.42 10.99 -9.51
CA GLU A 62 -11.66 11.54 -8.17
C GLU A 62 -12.88 10.92 -7.48
N ASN A 63 -13.94 10.60 -8.23
CA ASN A 63 -15.08 9.85 -7.70
C ASN A 63 -14.66 8.45 -7.21
N ALA A 64 -13.81 7.75 -7.96
CA ALA A 64 -13.28 6.45 -7.55
C ALA A 64 -12.38 6.57 -6.30
N VAL A 65 -11.49 7.58 -6.25
CA VAL A 65 -10.65 7.87 -5.07
C VAL A 65 -11.51 8.13 -3.83
N LEU A 66 -12.56 8.96 -3.94
CA LEU A 66 -13.46 9.23 -2.82
C LEU A 66 -14.17 7.97 -2.35
N LEU A 67 -14.67 7.14 -3.28
CA LEU A 67 -15.37 5.91 -2.93
C LEU A 67 -14.42 4.91 -2.25
N ALA A 68 -13.19 4.77 -2.76
CA ALA A 68 -12.18 3.92 -2.17
C ALA A 68 -11.81 4.36 -0.75
N LEU A 69 -11.51 5.66 -0.54
CA LEU A 69 -11.19 6.21 0.79
C LEU A 69 -12.33 6.05 1.78
N ALA A 70 -13.59 6.31 1.35
CA ALA A 70 -14.76 6.15 2.22
C ALA A 70 -14.96 4.68 2.64
N ARG A 71 -14.81 3.74 1.71
CA ARG A 71 -14.92 2.30 2.02
C ARG A 71 -13.79 1.83 2.91
N LEU A 72 -12.55 2.24 2.65
CA LEU A 72 -11.40 1.90 3.48
C LEU A 72 -11.57 2.45 4.90
N GLY A 73 -11.97 3.72 5.05
CA GLY A 73 -12.23 4.35 6.33
C GLY A 73 -13.39 3.70 7.11
N LEU A 74 -14.44 3.23 6.42
CA LEU A 74 -15.56 2.54 7.06
C LEU A 74 -15.20 1.10 7.44
N ARG A 75 -14.34 0.43 6.66
CA ARG A 75 -13.97 -0.97 6.90
C ARG A 75 -12.87 -1.10 7.94
N HIS A 76 -11.77 -0.36 7.78
CA HIS A 76 -10.55 -0.51 8.55
C HIS A 76 -10.06 0.79 9.17
N GLY A 77 -10.77 1.89 8.99
CA GLY A 77 -10.35 3.21 9.44
C GLY A 77 -11.24 3.82 10.51
N THR A 78 -11.17 5.15 10.59
CA THR A 78 -11.78 5.94 11.66
C THR A 78 -13.31 6.05 11.57
N PHE A 79 -13.94 5.59 10.48
CA PHE A 79 -15.39 5.67 10.31
C PHE A 79 -16.13 4.42 10.79
N GLY A 80 -15.40 3.32 10.99
CA GLY A 80 -15.96 2.01 11.32
C GLY A 80 -15.56 1.49 12.69
N ASN A 81 -15.78 0.20 12.90
CA ASN A 81 -15.58 -0.47 14.18
C ASN A 81 -14.41 -1.47 14.17
N ASP A 82 -13.81 -1.78 13.01
CA ASP A 82 -12.66 -2.67 12.86
C ASP A 82 -11.42 -1.85 12.49
N PHE A 83 -10.96 -1.03 13.43
CA PHE A 83 -9.85 -0.12 13.21
C PHE A 83 -8.52 -0.87 13.07
N HIS A 84 -7.82 -0.61 11.99
CA HIS A 84 -6.46 -1.05 11.72
C HIS A 84 -5.50 0.12 11.89
N ASP A 85 -4.46 -0.06 12.72
CA ASP A 85 -3.52 1.04 13.02
C ASP A 85 -2.69 1.46 11.80
N TYR A 86 -2.49 0.56 10.82
CA TYR A 86 -1.66 0.82 9.65
C TYR A 86 -2.45 0.82 8.33
N HIS A 87 -3.16 -0.27 7.99
CA HIS A 87 -3.89 -0.41 6.72
C HIS A 87 -5.27 0.25 6.79
N ASN A 88 -5.30 1.58 6.74
CA ASN A 88 -6.49 2.41 6.82
C ASN A 88 -6.41 3.61 5.85
N GLU A 89 -7.40 4.50 5.90
CA GLU A 89 -7.46 5.67 5.02
C GLU A 89 -6.29 6.65 5.21
N ASP A 90 -5.64 6.70 6.36
CA ASP A 90 -4.48 7.56 6.58
C ASP A 90 -3.26 7.04 5.82
N HIS A 91 -3.04 5.71 5.77
CA HIS A 91 -2.00 5.11 4.95
C HIS A 91 -2.22 5.39 3.46
N ALA A 92 -3.45 5.22 2.98
CA ALA A 92 -3.81 5.56 1.59
C ALA A 92 -3.53 7.04 1.28
N LEU A 93 -3.86 7.96 2.20
CA LEU A 93 -3.59 9.39 2.05
C LEU A 93 -2.09 9.72 2.13
N GLU A 94 -1.32 9.01 2.95
CA GLU A 94 0.15 9.13 2.97
C GLU A 94 0.75 8.84 1.59
N ILE A 95 0.31 7.77 0.93
CA ILE A 95 0.76 7.41 -0.42
C ILE A 95 0.27 8.45 -1.44
N LEU A 96 -1.03 8.77 -1.42
CA LEU A 96 -1.67 9.65 -2.38
C LEU A 96 -1.08 11.07 -2.39
N ASP A 97 -0.86 11.67 -1.24
CA ASP A 97 -0.39 13.06 -1.12
C ASP A 97 1.12 13.15 -0.97
N ARG A 98 1.68 12.54 0.08
CA ARG A 98 3.07 12.76 0.46
C ARG A 98 4.04 12.02 -0.46
N ARG A 99 3.84 10.71 -0.66
CA ARG A 99 4.79 9.88 -1.39
C ARG A 99 4.72 10.12 -2.90
N LEU A 100 3.52 10.10 -3.48
CA LEU A 100 3.32 10.42 -4.89
C LEU A 100 3.70 11.90 -5.17
N GLY A 101 3.36 12.82 -4.26
CA GLY A 101 3.78 14.22 -4.35
C GLY A 101 5.31 14.38 -4.37
N ARG A 102 6.04 13.60 -3.56
CA ARG A 102 7.51 13.61 -3.56
C ARG A 102 8.10 13.08 -4.87
N VAL A 103 7.54 11.99 -5.40
CA VAL A 103 7.93 11.46 -6.73
C VAL A 103 7.74 12.52 -7.80
N LEU A 104 6.54 13.13 -7.87
CA LEU A 104 6.23 14.17 -8.85
C LEU A 104 7.12 15.41 -8.70
N GLY A 105 7.47 15.77 -7.47
CA GLY A 105 8.43 16.86 -7.19
C GLY A 105 9.85 16.54 -7.66
N GLN A 106 10.26 15.27 -7.61
CA GLN A 106 11.60 14.83 -8.01
C GLN A 106 11.76 14.75 -9.54
N ILE A 107 10.76 14.19 -10.23
CA ILE A 107 10.84 13.96 -11.69
C ILE A 107 10.18 15.05 -12.53
N GLY A 108 9.39 15.93 -11.90
CA GLY A 108 8.49 16.88 -12.55
C GLY A 108 7.13 16.25 -12.88
N VAL A 109 6.07 17.02 -12.67
CA VAL A 109 4.68 16.53 -12.83
C VAL A 109 4.42 15.97 -14.23
N GLN A 110 4.98 16.61 -15.27
CA GLN A 110 4.79 16.21 -16.68
C GLN A 110 5.66 15.02 -17.12
N ALA A 111 6.56 14.52 -16.28
CA ALA A 111 7.36 13.34 -16.61
C ALA A 111 6.54 12.03 -16.60
N LEU A 112 5.40 12.02 -15.89
CA LEU A 112 4.40 10.96 -16.01
C LEU A 112 3.27 11.45 -16.93
N PRO A 113 2.74 10.62 -17.83
CA PRO A 113 1.47 10.89 -18.48
C PRO A 113 0.35 11.07 -17.46
N GLY A 114 -0.64 11.92 -17.78
CA GLY A 114 -1.75 12.18 -16.87
C GLY A 114 -2.55 10.93 -16.48
N SER A 115 -2.71 9.98 -17.41
CA SER A 115 -3.31 8.68 -17.14
C SER A 115 -2.57 7.87 -16.06
N ASP A 116 -1.23 7.92 -16.04
CA ASP A 116 -0.41 7.22 -15.07
C ASP A 116 -0.48 7.85 -13.68
N TRP A 117 -0.47 9.20 -13.65
CA TRP A 117 -0.70 9.88 -12.37
C TRP A 117 -2.05 9.49 -11.77
N LEU A 118 -3.13 9.43 -12.58
CA LEU A 118 -4.44 9.02 -12.08
C LEU A 118 -4.46 7.55 -11.68
N ALA A 119 -3.83 6.65 -12.44
CA ALA A 119 -3.71 5.24 -12.07
C ALA A 119 -2.95 5.06 -10.73
N LEU A 120 -1.82 5.76 -10.53
CA LEU A 120 -1.09 5.72 -9.25
C LEU A 120 -1.88 6.35 -8.09
N SER A 121 -2.72 7.35 -8.37
CA SER A 121 -3.63 7.92 -7.36
C SER A 121 -4.72 6.94 -6.94
N LEU A 122 -5.27 6.18 -7.89
CA LEU A 122 -6.22 5.11 -7.62
C LEU A 122 -5.55 3.94 -6.90
N PHE A 123 -4.35 3.54 -7.32
CA PHE A 123 -3.56 2.54 -6.60
C PHE A 123 -3.42 2.91 -5.12
N ALA A 124 -3.00 4.13 -4.81
CA ALA A 124 -2.81 4.59 -3.44
C ALA A 124 -4.04 4.37 -2.55
N THR A 125 -5.25 4.45 -3.11
CA THR A 125 -6.50 4.35 -2.35
C THR A 125 -7.19 3.00 -2.44
N CYS A 126 -6.79 2.16 -3.41
CA CYS A 126 -7.48 0.90 -3.70
C CYS A 126 -6.69 -0.36 -3.33
N HIS A 127 -5.36 -0.31 -3.17
CA HIS A 127 -4.55 -1.53 -3.02
C HIS A 127 -4.84 -2.27 -1.71
N ASP A 128 -5.18 -1.57 -0.64
CA ASP A 128 -5.42 -2.10 0.71
C ASP A 128 -6.89 -2.12 1.13
N LEU A 129 -7.84 -2.08 0.19
CA LEU A 129 -9.27 -2.08 0.49
C LEU A 129 -9.71 -3.26 1.36
N ARG A 130 -9.08 -4.41 1.20
CA ARG A 130 -9.42 -5.66 1.89
C ARG A 130 -8.22 -6.19 2.66
N GLN A 131 -8.36 -6.42 3.97
CA GLN A 131 -7.26 -6.82 4.87
C GLN A 131 -7.60 -8.02 5.77
N ARG A 132 -8.77 -8.61 5.59
CA ARG A 132 -9.29 -9.72 6.44
C ARG A 132 -9.49 -11.02 5.67
N GLU A 133 -8.93 -11.13 4.47
CA GLU A 133 -9.05 -12.36 3.68
C GLU A 133 -8.16 -13.47 4.25
N ASP A 134 -8.59 -14.71 4.13
CA ASP A 134 -7.77 -15.87 4.47
C ASP A 134 -6.46 -15.82 3.67
N GLN A 135 -5.32 -15.88 4.35
CA GLN A 135 -4.03 -15.75 3.71
C GLN A 135 -3.74 -16.94 2.79
N ARG A 136 -3.88 -16.71 1.49
CA ARG A 136 -3.51 -17.62 0.43
C ARG A 136 -2.74 -16.85 -0.63
N PHE A 137 -1.83 -17.54 -1.32
CA PHE A 137 -1.12 -16.96 -2.46
C PHE A 137 -1.49 -17.73 -3.71
N ARG A 138 -1.93 -17.00 -4.74
CA ARG A 138 -2.18 -17.55 -6.07
C ARG A 138 -1.18 -16.92 -7.03
N HIS A 139 -0.22 -17.70 -7.51
CA HIS A 139 0.89 -17.21 -8.36
C HIS A 139 1.68 -16.05 -7.73
N GLY A 140 1.84 -16.07 -6.42
CA GLY A 140 2.51 -15.05 -5.66
C GLY A 140 1.61 -13.90 -5.20
N ILE A 141 0.40 -13.74 -5.76
CA ILE A 141 -0.56 -12.69 -5.38
C ILE A 141 -1.27 -13.11 -4.10
N GLY A 142 -1.32 -12.22 -3.11
CA GLY A 142 -2.02 -12.43 -1.85
C GLY A 142 -3.54 -12.30 -1.98
N SER A 143 -4.28 -12.93 -1.07
CA SER A 143 -5.76 -12.90 -1.08
C SER A 143 -6.31 -11.50 -0.81
N ASN A 144 -5.66 -10.70 0.03
CA ASN A 144 -6.06 -9.32 0.29
C ASN A 144 -5.98 -8.47 -0.98
N GLU A 145 -4.88 -8.60 -1.72
CA GLU A 145 -4.67 -7.90 -3.00
C GLU A 145 -5.66 -8.40 -4.06
N ALA A 146 -5.90 -9.71 -4.12
CA ALA A 146 -6.90 -10.27 -5.04
C ALA A 146 -8.32 -9.76 -4.74
N ALA A 147 -8.70 -9.68 -3.48
CA ALA A 147 -9.99 -9.12 -3.06
C ALA A 147 -10.07 -7.61 -3.31
N SER A 148 -8.97 -6.88 -3.05
CA SER A 148 -8.86 -5.44 -3.36
C SER A 148 -8.97 -5.17 -4.85
N MET A 149 -8.40 -6.02 -5.72
CA MET A 149 -8.59 -5.93 -7.18
C MET A 149 -10.05 -6.10 -7.59
N ALA A 150 -10.75 -7.12 -7.03
CA ALA A 150 -12.16 -7.35 -7.32
C ALA A 150 -13.04 -6.16 -6.90
N GLU A 151 -12.78 -5.58 -5.73
CA GLU A 151 -13.48 -4.38 -5.26
C GLU A 151 -13.13 -3.15 -6.08
N THR A 152 -11.85 -2.95 -6.43
CA THR A 152 -11.41 -1.84 -7.29
C THR A 152 -12.13 -1.84 -8.63
N HIS A 153 -12.30 -3.00 -9.25
CA HIS A 153 -13.08 -3.13 -10.47
C HIS A 153 -14.51 -2.58 -10.29
N ARG A 154 -15.18 -2.94 -9.19
CA ARG A 154 -16.54 -2.44 -8.89
C ARG A 154 -16.55 -0.94 -8.58
N ILE A 155 -15.52 -0.41 -7.90
CA ILE A 155 -15.37 1.03 -7.67
C ILE A 155 -15.23 1.79 -8.99
N LEU A 156 -14.40 1.32 -9.90
CA LEU A 156 -14.23 1.95 -11.21
C LEU A 156 -15.53 2.00 -11.99
N VAL A 157 -16.28 0.88 -12.03
CA VAL A 157 -17.59 0.83 -12.68
C VAL A 157 -18.58 1.80 -12.03
N ALA A 158 -18.66 1.83 -10.69
CA ALA A 158 -19.52 2.77 -9.96
C ALA A 158 -19.13 4.24 -10.19
N ALA A 159 -17.86 4.53 -10.45
CA ALA A 159 -17.36 5.86 -10.80
C ALA A 159 -17.56 6.24 -12.28
N GLY A 160 -18.15 5.34 -13.10
CA GLY A 160 -18.50 5.58 -14.50
C GLY A 160 -17.41 5.20 -15.51
N PHE A 161 -16.42 4.38 -15.12
CA PHE A 161 -15.49 3.75 -16.05
C PHE A 161 -16.10 2.50 -16.68
N ASP A 162 -15.81 2.24 -17.94
CA ASP A 162 -16.26 1.06 -18.67
C ASP A 162 -15.08 0.14 -18.97
N PRO A 163 -15.15 -1.16 -18.60
CA PRO A 163 -14.04 -2.09 -18.76
C PRO A 163 -13.54 -2.26 -20.20
N SER A 164 -14.38 -1.97 -21.20
CA SER A 164 -14.02 -2.10 -22.61
C SER A 164 -13.34 -0.84 -23.14
N SER A 165 -13.94 0.32 -22.91
CA SER A 165 -13.41 1.61 -23.39
C SER A 165 -12.25 2.15 -22.55
N ASP A 166 -12.24 1.87 -21.23
CA ASP A 166 -11.21 2.30 -20.29
C ASP A 166 -10.25 1.13 -19.91
N ARG A 167 -10.12 0.12 -20.80
CA ARG A 167 -9.39 -1.14 -20.56
C ARG A 167 -7.98 -0.91 -19.97
N GLU A 168 -7.26 0.09 -20.47
CA GLU A 168 -5.90 0.39 -19.99
C GLU A 168 -5.87 0.69 -18.49
N LEU A 169 -6.86 1.40 -17.95
CA LEU A 169 -6.97 1.69 -16.54
C LEU A 169 -7.25 0.42 -15.72
N PHE A 170 -8.18 -0.43 -16.18
CA PHE A 170 -8.49 -1.67 -15.48
C PHE A 170 -7.26 -2.60 -15.41
N VAL A 171 -6.53 -2.74 -16.53
CA VAL A 171 -5.28 -3.51 -16.57
C VAL A 171 -4.23 -2.89 -15.64
N ALA A 172 -4.08 -1.56 -15.63
CA ALA A 172 -3.16 -0.88 -14.75
C ALA A 172 -3.48 -1.16 -13.27
N MET A 173 -4.76 -1.09 -12.88
CA MET A 173 -5.17 -1.35 -11.50
C MET A 173 -4.95 -2.81 -11.09
N GLU A 174 -5.30 -3.77 -11.93
CA GLU A 174 -5.07 -5.19 -11.66
C GLU A 174 -3.58 -5.50 -11.46
N VAL A 175 -2.71 -5.00 -12.33
CA VAL A 175 -1.28 -5.30 -12.30
C VAL A 175 -0.57 -4.55 -11.17
N THR A 176 -0.94 -3.29 -10.90
CA THR A 176 -0.34 -2.52 -9.80
C THR A 176 -0.72 -3.07 -8.43
N ILE A 177 -1.98 -3.45 -8.22
CA ILE A 177 -2.43 -4.06 -6.96
C ILE A 177 -1.82 -5.46 -6.78
N ALA A 178 -1.75 -6.29 -7.84
CA ALA A 178 -1.03 -7.56 -7.77
C ALA A 178 0.44 -7.35 -7.35
N GLY A 179 1.09 -6.35 -7.94
CA GLY A 179 2.49 -6.00 -7.68
C GLY A 179 2.78 -5.49 -6.27
N SER A 180 1.79 -4.96 -5.55
CA SER A 180 1.96 -4.51 -4.15
C SER A 180 2.06 -5.68 -3.16
N THR A 181 1.73 -6.90 -3.56
CA THR A 181 1.93 -8.07 -2.69
C THR A 181 3.38 -8.11 -2.19
N PHE A 182 3.52 -8.15 -0.86
CA PHE A 182 4.82 -8.20 -0.20
C PHE A 182 4.98 -9.50 0.60
N ASP A 183 5.93 -10.36 0.18
CA ASP A 183 6.20 -11.61 0.88
C ASP A 183 7.28 -11.42 1.96
N ALA A 184 6.85 -11.34 3.21
CA ALA A 184 7.72 -11.29 4.37
C ALA A 184 8.06 -12.67 4.96
N SER A 185 7.58 -13.76 4.35
CA SER A 185 7.76 -15.13 4.87
C SER A 185 9.24 -15.53 4.94
N PRO A 186 9.71 -16.14 6.03
CA PRO A 186 11.02 -16.77 6.04
C PRO A 186 10.97 -18.02 5.17
N ARG A 187 11.64 -18.00 4.01
CA ARG A 187 11.83 -19.19 3.18
C ARG A 187 13.14 -19.86 3.53
N ALA A 188 13.10 -21.19 3.67
CA ALA A 188 14.32 -21.98 3.65
C ALA A 188 14.97 -21.84 2.26
N PRO A 189 16.31 -21.77 2.16
CA PRO A 189 16.97 -21.75 0.86
C PRO A 189 16.57 -23.00 0.08
N SER A 190 15.93 -22.79 -1.07
CA SER A 190 15.66 -23.90 -1.99
C SER A 190 16.91 -24.22 -2.79
N PHE A 191 17.31 -25.49 -2.83
CA PHE A 191 18.41 -25.96 -3.67
C PHE A 191 17.97 -26.20 -5.11
N ASN A 192 16.67 -26.01 -5.41
CA ASN A 192 16.15 -26.19 -6.76
C ASN A 192 16.11 -24.84 -7.49
N PRO A 193 16.93 -24.63 -8.54
CA PRO A 193 16.96 -23.38 -9.29
C PRO A 193 15.60 -22.97 -9.89
N ALA A 194 14.71 -23.94 -10.18
CA ALA A 194 13.36 -23.68 -10.69
C ALA A 194 12.38 -23.18 -9.60
N GLU A 195 12.68 -23.43 -8.32
CA GLU A 195 11.90 -22.96 -7.17
C GLU A 195 12.47 -21.66 -6.56
N ALA A 196 13.65 -21.22 -7.02
CA ALA A 196 14.33 -20.01 -6.53
C ALA A 196 13.67 -18.69 -6.96
N VAL A 197 12.43 -18.73 -7.44
CA VAL A 197 11.77 -17.62 -8.14
C VAL A 197 11.33 -16.47 -7.21
N HIS A 198 11.24 -16.69 -5.90
CA HIS A 198 10.87 -15.60 -4.99
C HIS A 198 11.61 -15.70 -3.64
N THR A 199 12.57 -14.82 -3.42
CA THR A 199 13.36 -14.76 -2.17
C THR A 199 12.69 -13.95 -1.06
N GLY A 200 11.41 -13.58 -1.20
CA GLY A 200 10.70 -12.62 -0.36
C GLY A 200 10.83 -11.18 -0.90
N GLY A 201 10.09 -10.25 -0.28
CA GLY A 201 10.03 -8.86 -0.72
C GLY A 201 8.86 -8.58 -1.69
N PRO A 202 8.92 -7.49 -2.47
CA PRO A 202 7.84 -7.07 -3.36
C PRO A 202 7.67 -8.00 -4.56
N LEU A 203 6.42 -8.27 -4.94
CA LEU A 203 6.09 -9.09 -6.10
C LEU A 203 6.27 -8.36 -7.43
N ALA A 204 6.20 -7.03 -7.45
CA ALA A 204 6.22 -6.22 -8.68
C ALA A 204 7.32 -6.59 -9.70
N PRO A 205 8.58 -6.87 -9.29
CA PRO A 205 9.63 -7.31 -10.23
C PRO A 205 9.46 -8.75 -10.73
N HIS A 206 8.50 -9.51 -10.22
CA HIS A 206 8.33 -10.95 -10.43
C HIS A 206 6.91 -11.33 -10.90
N LEU A 207 6.20 -10.41 -11.56
CA LEU A 207 4.82 -10.60 -12.02
C LEU A 207 4.69 -11.57 -13.22
N ASP A 208 5.78 -11.93 -13.88
CA ASP A 208 5.78 -12.71 -15.12
C ASP A 208 4.91 -13.98 -15.03
N ALA A 209 5.09 -14.80 -13.99
CA ALA A 209 4.34 -16.03 -13.83
C ALA A 209 2.83 -15.82 -13.65
N ALA A 210 2.44 -14.77 -12.91
CA ALA A 210 1.05 -14.41 -12.73
C ALA A 210 0.44 -13.88 -14.04
N LEU A 211 1.19 -13.06 -14.77
CA LEU A 211 0.75 -12.50 -16.05
C LEU A 211 0.69 -13.53 -17.16
N ASP A 212 1.64 -14.46 -17.24
CA ASP A 212 1.64 -15.54 -18.24
C ASP A 212 0.37 -16.40 -18.12
N GLN A 213 -0.15 -16.56 -16.91
CA GLN A 213 -1.37 -17.30 -16.67
C GLN A 213 -2.64 -16.44 -16.84
N ALA A 214 -2.66 -15.24 -16.24
CA ALA A 214 -3.85 -14.40 -16.22
C ALA A 214 -4.11 -13.70 -17.56
N MET A 215 -3.06 -13.45 -18.33
CA MET A 215 -3.08 -12.59 -19.51
C MET A 215 -2.15 -13.15 -20.61
N PRO A 216 -2.45 -14.34 -21.19
CA PRO A 216 -1.61 -14.93 -22.23
C PRO A 216 -1.33 -13.93 -23.36
N GLY A 217 -0.06 -13.75 -23.71
CA GLY A 217 0.36 -12.77 -24.73
C GLY A 217 0.57 -11.34 -24.23
N TRP A 218 0.55 -11.10 -22.94
CA TRP A 218 0.74 -9.77 -22.33
C TRP A 218 2.01 -9.03 -22.79
N ARG A 219 3.07 -9.76 -23.15
CA ARG A 219 4.32 -9.16 -23.66
C ARG A 219 4.17 -8.47 -25.01
N ALA A 220 3.08 -8.72 -25.73
CA ALA A 220 2.72 -8.02 -26.97
C ALA A 220 1.64 -6.94 -26.75
N ASP A 221 1.13 -6.80 -25.53
CA ASP A 221 0.09 -5.84 -25.15
C ASP A 221 0.71 -4.60 -24.51
N ALA A 222 0.62 -3.45 -25.20
CA ALA A 222 1.20 -2.19 -24.74
C ALA A 222 0.60 -1.73 -23.39
N ALA A 223 -0.70 -1.98 -23.13
CA ALA A 223 -1.34 -1.64 -21.87
C ALA A 223 -0.78 -2.49 -20.72
N ALA A 224 -0.57 -3.79 -20.94
CA ALA A 224 0.01 -4.68 -19.94
C ALA A 224 1.48 -4.33 -19.63
N LEU A 225 2.30 -4.06 -20.65
CA LEU A 225 3.68 -3.63 -20.47
C LEU A 225 3.78 -2.33 -19.68
N ARG A 226 2.90 -1.37 -19.99
CA ARG A 226 2.80 -0.12 -19.24
C ARG A 226 2.38 -0.37 -17.79
N ALA A 227 1.39 -1.22 -17.56
CA ALA A 227 0.91 -1.59 -16.22
C ALA A 227 2.01 -2.25 -15.38
N VAL A 228 2.88 -3.09 -15.97
CA VAL A 228 4.06 -3.64 -15.28
C VAL A 228 5.02 -2.53 -14.86
N THR A 229 5.28 -1.55 -15.73
CA THR A 229 6.10 -0.39 -15.35
C THR A 229 5.49 0.40 -14.20
N LEU A 230 4.18 0.62 -14.23
CA LEU A 230 3.47 1.30 -13.13
C LEU A 230 3.49 0.49 -11.84
N ALA A 231 3.43 -0.86 -11.91
CA ALA A 231 3.50 -1.71 -10.73
C ALA A 231 4.82 -1.57 -9.97
N LEU A 232 5.94 -1.38 -10.68
CA LEU A 232 7.23 -1.11 -10.04
C LEU A 232 7.20 0.21 -9.24
N ILE A 233 6.65 1.27 -9.83
CA ILE A 233 6.51 2.57 -9.16
C ILE A 233 5.52 2.48 -7.99
N ALA A 234 4.38 1.81 -8.19
CA ALA A 234 3.35 1.62 -7.17
C ALA A 234 3.88 0.87 -5.94
N SER A 235 4.64 -0.21 -6.15
CA SER A 235 5.32 -0.95 -5.08
C SER A 235 6.31 -0.08 -4.31
N ASP A 236 7.06 0.78 -5.00
CA ASP A 236 7.96 1.72 -4.35
C ASP A 236 7.22 2.78 -3.54
N LEU A 237 6.06 3.26 -4.03
CA LEU A 237 5.23 4.21 -3.30
C LEU A 237 4.67 3.59 -2.01
N ASP A 238 4.20 2.36 -2.07
CA ASP A 238 3.66 1.65 -0.90
C ASP A 238 4.74 1.43 0.16
N THR A 239 5.92 0.99 -0.23
CA THR A 239 7.03 0.67 0.68
C THR A 239 8.00 1.83 0.93
N ALA A 240 7.69 3.07 0.49
CA ALA A 240 8.54 4.25 0.59
C ALA A 240 8.86 4.71 2.02
N ASN A 241 8.15 4.20 3.03
CA ASN A 241 8.39 4.55 4.45
C ASN A 241 9.85 4.46 4.86
N VAL A 242 10.62 3.52 4.31
CA VAL A 242 12.07 3.37 4.56
C VAL A 242 12.90 4.62 4.21
N GLY A 243 12.45 5.39 3.22
CA GLY A 243 13.09 6.61 2.73
C GLY A 243 12.48 7.91 3.25
N GLU A 244 11.49 7.85 4.13
CA GLU A 244 10.88 9.01 4.80
C GLU A 244 11.74 9.48 5.99
N ARG A 245 11.32 10.53 6.69
CA ARG A 245 12.00 10.94 7.93
C ARG A 245 12.01 9.77 8.91
N PHE A 246 13.08 9.62 9.66
CA PHE A 246 13.25 8.45 10.53
C PHE A 246 12.12 8.29 11.55
N THR A 247 11.59 9.38 12.09
CA THR A 247 10.45 9.37 13.01
C THR A 247 9.17 8.89 12.33
N GLU A 248 8.96 9.20 11.05
CA GLU A 248 7.82 8.70 10.26
C GLU A 248 7.96 7.20 9.95
N PHE A 249 9.17 6.75 9.59
CA PHE A 249 9.47 5.33 9.44
C PHE A 249 9.20 4.56 10.74
N ALA A 250 9.69 5.06 11.88
CA ALA A 250 9.49 4.43 13.18
C ALA A 250 7.99 4.42 13.58
N ALA A 251 7.27 5.50 13.32
CA ALA A 251 5.81 5.54 13.56
C ALA A 251 5.04 4.54 12.68
N SER A 252 5.42 4.39 11.42
CA SER A 252 4.85 3.37 10.52
C SER A 252 5.09 1.95 11.05
N ALA A 253 6.31 1.66 11.52
CA ALA A 253 6.67 0.37 12.10
C ALA A 253 5.87 0.10 13.39
N ALA A 254 5.67 1.11 14.25
CA ALA A 254 4.88 0.99 15.48
C ALA A 254 3.41 0.70 15.17
N ARG A 255 2.80 1.41 14.22
CA ARG A 255 1.41 1.17 13.77
C ARG A 255 1.23 -0.25 13.23
N LEU A 256 2.16 -0.71 12.38
CA LEU A 256 2.11 -2.06 11.82
C LEU A 256 2.31 -3.14 12.90
N ALA A 257 3.16 -2.89 13.92
CA ALA A 257 3.30 -3.78 15.06
C ALA A 257 2.00 -3.89 15.87
N ALA A 258 1.32 -2.76 16.13
CA ALA A 258 0.05 -2.72 16.85
C ALA A 258 -1.05 -3.49 16.07
N GLU A 259 -1.18 -3.23 14.78
CA GLU A 259 -2.14 -3.96 13.93
C GLU A 259 -1.86 -5.46 13.91
N ARG A 260 -0.60 -5.86 13.82
CA ARG A 260 -0.22 -7.27 13.85
C ARG A 260 -0.65 -7.96 15.15
N GLU A 261 -0.46 -7.30 16.30
CA GLU A 261 -0.89 -7.84 17.59
C GLU A 261 -2.42 -7.92 17.68
N MET A 262 -3.14 -6.91 17.19
CA MET A 262 -4.59 -6.93 17.07
C MET A 262 -5.07 -8.11 16.21
N ARG A 263 -4.47 -8.34 15.05
CA ARG A 263 -4.79 -9.49 14.17
C ARG A 263 -4.45 -10.85 14.80
N CYS A 264 -3.49 -10.90 15.70
CA CYS A 264 -3.15 -12.09 16.50
C CYS A 264 -3.99 -12.22 17.77
N HIS A 265 -4.98 -11.36 17.98
CA HIS A 265 -5.81 -11.32 19.20
C HIS A 265 -5.00 -11.19 20.49
N ARG A 266 -3.87 -10.48 20.45
CA ARG A 266 -3.02 -10.19 21.61
C ARG A 266 -3.16 -8.72 21.98
N PRO A 267 -3.80 -8.37 23.11
CA PRO A 267 -3.88 -6.99 23.57
C PRO A 267 -2.48 -6.42 23.85
N LEU A 268 -2.20 -5.23 23.36
CA LEU A 268 -0.92 -4.56 23.58
C LEU A 268 -0.60 -4.34 25.07
N ALA A 269 -1.63 -4.18 25.92
CA ALA A 269 -1.48 -4.07 27.38
C ALA A 269 -1.11 -5.39 28.06
N SER A 270 -1.12 -6.54 27.35
CA SER A 270 -0.70 -7.83 27.87
C SER A 270 0.82 -8.01 27.79
N ALA A 271 1.41 -8.68 28.77
CA ALA A 271 2.81 -9.09 28.73
C ALA A 271 3.10 -10.07 27.58
N ASP A 272 2.09 -10.83 27.12
CA ASP A 272 2.23 -11.74 25.97
C ASP A 272 2.55 -11.03 24.66
N SER A 273 2.29 -9.72 24.58
CA SER A 273 2.59 -8.90 23.41
C SER A 273 4.01 -8.30 23.41
N GLY A 274 4.66 -8.22 24.56
CA GLY A 274 5.99 -7.63 24.68
C GLY A 274 7.05 -8.29 23.79
N PRO A 275 7.30 -9.62 23.91
CA PRO A 275 8.30 -10.30 23.11
C PRO A 275 8.04 -10.24 21.59
N PRO A 276 6.81 -10.49 21.05
CA PRO A 276 6.57 -10.40 19.61
C PRO A 276 6.67 -8.98 19.07
N VAL A 277 6.26 -7.95 19.83
CA VAL A 277 6.41 -6.54 19.43
C VAL A 277 7.90 -6.18 19.40
N LEU A 278 8.67 -6.53 20.44
CA LEU A 278 10.11 -6.28 20.44
C LEU A 278 10.80 -6.95 19.26
N LYS A 279 10.52 -8.23 19.01
CA LYS A 279 11.10 -8.97 17.88
C LYS A 279 10.74 -8.34 16.54
N PHE A 280 9.49 -7.88 16.35
CA PHE A 280 9.07 -7.21 15.14
C PHE A 280 9.80 -5.87 14.93
N LEU A 281 9.93 -5.05 15.99
CA LEU A 281 10.57 -3.73 15.93
C LEU A 281 12.11 -3.79 15.88
N THR A 282 12.70 -4.94 16.13
CA THR A 282 14.16 -5.17 16.06
C THR A 282 14.50 -6.06 14.86
N ASP A 283 14.52 -7.37 15.04
CA ASP A 283 14.91 -8.34 14.00
C ASP A 283 14.05 -8.21 12.73
N GLY A 284 12.73 -8.00 12.91
CA GLY A 284 11.79 -7.83 11.82
C GLY A 284 12.08 -6.59 10.98
N GLN A 285 12.31 -5.44 11.64
CA GLN A 285 12.61 -4.17 10.94
C GLN A 285 14.00 -4.18 10.31
N GLU A 286 15.02 -4.74 10.98
CA GLU A 286 16.34 -4.89 10.37
C GLU A 286 16.28 -5.78 9.12
N ARG A 287 15.60 -6.93 9.20
CA ARG A 287 15.41 -7.83 8.06
C ARG A 287 14.63 -7.15 6.91
N TYR A 288 13.49 -6.49 7.23
CA TYR A 288 12.72 -5.73 6.24
C TYR A 288 13.59 -4.69 5.55
N PHE A 289 14.27 -3.85 6.31
CA PHE A 289 15.01 -2.72 5.80
C PHE A 289 16.24 -3.13 4.96
N PHE A 290 17.02 -4.12 5.42
CA PHE A 290 18.31 -4.46 4.81
C PHE A 290 18.25 -5.62 3.81
N GLU A 291 17.29 -6.55 4.00
CA GLU A 291 17.27 -7.80 3.22
C GLU A 291 16.10 -7.87 2.23
N LEU A 292 14.89 -7.47 2.67
CA LEU A 292 13.68 -7.68 1.87
C LEU A 292 13.33 -6.47 1.00
N HIS A 293 13.41 -5.27 1.57
CA HIS A 293 13.02 -4.06 0.85
C HIS A 293 14.06 -3.65 -0.20
N ARG A 294 13.60 -3.52 -1.44
CA ARG A 294 14.36 -2.98 -2.57
C ARG A 294 13.47 -2.06 -3.37
N PHE A 295 14.03 -0.96 -3.86
CA PHE A 295 13.32 -0.15 -4.84
C PHE A 295 13.26 -0.91 -6.16
N CYS A 296 12.08 -0.92 -6.77
CA CYS A 296 11.75 -1.68 -7.97
C CYS A 296 11.88 -0.83 -9.25
N SER A 297 11.84 0.52 -9.10
CA SER A 297 11.92 1.48 -10.20
C SER A 297 13.01 2.51 -9.97
N ASP A 298 13.58 3.05 -11.06
CA ASP A 298 14.53 4.16 -11.01
C ASP A 298 13.90 5.43 -10.40
N ILE A 299 12.60 5.63 -10.64
CA ILE A 299 11.81 6.75 -10.12
C ILE A 299 11.70 6.66 -8.60
N GLY A 300 11.32 5.51 -8.07
CA GLY A 300 11.23 5.28 -6.64
C GLY A 300 12.59 5.35 -5.96
N ALA A 301 13.62 4.75 -6.57
CA ALA A 301 14.99 4.83 -6.08
C ALA A 301 15.48 6.29 -6.02
N ALA A 302 15.28 7.08 -7.07
CA ALA A 302 15.68 8.49 -7.10
C ALA A 302 14.96 9.31 -6.00
N ALA A 303 13.68 9.02 -5.74
CA ALA A 303 12.90 9.76 -4.76
C ALA A 303 13.25 9.37 -3.31
N PHE A 304 13.51 8.08 -3.03
CA PHE A 304 13.52 7.57 -1.66
C PHE A 304 14.84 6.93 -1.20
N ALA A 305 15.72 6.47 -2.11
CA ALA A 305 16.96 5.80 -1.71
C ALA A 305 17.89 6.69 -0.86
N PRO A 306 18.08 8.00 -1.12
CA PRO A 306 18.90 8.85 -0.26
C PRO A 306 18.40 8.91 1.18
N GLY A 307 17.06 8.91 1.37
CA GLY A 307 16.45 8.86 2.70
C GLY A 307 16.68 7.51 3.37
N LYS A 308 16.51 6.40 2.63
CA LYS A 308 16.79 5.05 3.12
C LYS A 308 18.25 4.92 3.58
N ASP A 309 19.20 5.38 2.78
CA ASP A 309 20.63 5.35 3.13
C ASP A 309 20.90 6.14 4.42
N GLY A 310 20.30 7.32 4.55
CA GLY A 310 20.40 8.15 5.75
C GLY A 310 19.78 7.48 7.01
N ASN A 311 18.79 6.63 6.85
CA ASN A 311 18.13 5.90 7.95
C ASN A 311 18.88 4.63 8.38
N ALA A 312 19.77 4.08 7.58
CA ALA A 312 20.36 2.76 7.79
C ALA A 312 21.07 2.59 9.15
N SER A 313 21.87 3.57 9.57
CA SER A 313 22.55 3.53 10.87
C SER A 313 21.56 3.69 12.04
N ARG A 314 20.52 4.50 11.85
CA ARG A 314 19.48 4.76 12.86
C ARG A 314 18.64 3.52 13.13
N VAL A 315 18.28 2.75 12.10
CA VAL A 315 17.55 1.47 12.24
C VAL A 315 18.33 0.50 13.14
N ARG A 316 19.63 0.30 12.87
CA ARG A 316 20.49 -0.55 13.70
C ARG A 316 20.62 -0.05 15.13
N THR A 317 20.80 1.28 15.29
CA THR A 317 20.93 1.91 16.60
C THR A 317 19.66 1.73 17.42
N LEU A 318 18.49 1.97 16.83
CA LEU A 318 17.19 1.82 17.48
C LEU A 318 16.94 0.37 17.90
N ALA A 319 17.20 -0.60 17.00
CA ALA A 319 17.07 -2.02 17.32
C ALA A 319 17.99 -2.45 18.48
N ARG A 320 19.25 -1.99 18.50
CA ARG A 320 20.19 -2.26 19.59
C ARG A 320 19.70 -1.67 20.92
N LEU A 321 19.29 -0.40 20.94
CA LEU A 321 18.82 0.28 22.14
C LEU A 321 17.54 -0.39 22.72
N LEU A 322 16.65 -0.86 21.87
CA LEU A 322 15.46 -1.61 22.31
C LEU A 322 15.86 -2.96 22.95
N ARG A 323 16.78 -3.70 22.34
CA ARG A 323 17.29 -4.97 22.92
C ARG A 323 18.00 -4.73 24.25
N GLU A 324 18.81 -3.70 24.35
CA GLU A 324 19.51 -3.33 25.62
C GLU A 324 18.52 -2.96 26.72
N ARG A 325 17.42 -2.26 26.39
CA ARG A 325 16.43 -1.81 27.34
C ARG A 325 15.51 -2.92 27.85
N PHE A 326 15.08 -3.83 26.95
CA PHE A 326 14.02 -4.79 27.26
C PHE A 326 14.48 -6.25 27.34
N GLY A 327 15.71 -6.56 26.92
CA GLY A 327 16.18 -7.95 26.87
C GLY A 327 15.29 -8.80 25.96
N ASP A 328 14.54 -9.74 26.52
CA ASP A 328 13.56 -10.57 25.82
C ASP A 328 12.11 -10.07 25.97
N ALA A 329 11.90 -8.97 26.68
CA ALA A 329 10.63 -8.29 26.94
C ALA A 329 9.55 -9.15 27.62
N ARG A 330 9.91 -10.23 28.34
CA ARG A 330 8.91 -11.11 28.99
C ARG A 330 8.16 -10.43 30.14
N ASP A 331 8.80 -9.45 30.77
CA ASP A 331 8.22 -8.68 31.88
C ASP A 331 7.64 -7.33 31.45
N CYS A 332 7.45 -7.13 30.15
CA CYS A 332 6.97 -5.88 29.56
C CYS A 332 5.77 -6.11 28.65
N THR A 333 4.92 -5.08 28.53
CA THR A 333 3.81 -5.09 27.58
C THR A 333 4.24 -4.57 26.20
N GLY A 334 3.49 -4.90 25.15
CA GLY A 334 3.71 -4.34 23.82
C GLY A 334 3.60 -2.81 23.81
N GLU A 335 2.69 -2.22 24.59
CA GLU A 335 2.55 -0.77 24.75
C GLU A 335 3.83 -0.12 25.23
N GLN A 336 4.47 -0.70 26.26
CA GLN A 336 5.72 -0.19 26.81
C GLN A 336 6.86 -0.25 25.79
N VAL A 337 6.91 -1.30 24.98
CA VAL A 337 7.90 -1.45 23.90
C VAL A 337 7.65 -0.43 22.79
N LEU A 338 6.38 -0.24 22.36
CA LEU A 338 5.99 0.75 21.35
C LEU A 338 6.32 2.18 21.80
N GLU A 339 5.95 2.54 23.03
CA GLU A 339 6.26 3.87 23.59
C GLU A 339 7.77 4.14 23.62
N ALA A 340 8.56 3.17 24.05
CA ALA A 340 10.01 3.30 24.06
C ALA A 340 10.59 3.41 22.64
N HIS A 341 10.07 2.64 21.69
CA HIS A 341 10.47 2.71 20.29
C HIS A 341 10.30 4.11 19.72
N LEU A 342 9.13 4.72 19.90
CA LEU A 342 8.85 6.06 19.42
C LEU A 342 9.73 7.12 20.08
N LYS A 343 9.91 7.07 21.42
CA LYS A 343 10.78 8.00 22.16
C LYS A 343 12.25 7.88 21.74
N LEU A 344 12.74 6.66 21.53
CA LEU A 344 14.12 6.45 21.09
C LEU A 344 14.33 6.89 19.63
N ALA A 345 13.31 6.75 18.77
CA ALA A 345 13.38 7.22 17.40
C ALA A 345 13.41 8.75 17.28
N GLU A 346 12.78 9.49 18.20
CA GLU A 346 12.87 10.95 18.27
C GLU A 346 14.26 11.44 18.70
N ALA A 347 14.97 10.64 19.51
CA ALA A 347 16.29 10.98 20.03
C ALA A 347 17.45 10.53 19.10
N ALA A 348 17.19 9.67 18.15
CA ALA A 348 18.16 9.11 17.20
C ALA A 348 18.30 9.96 15.94
#